data_00b55384ba2ecc9aed2400023df7a247
#
_entry.id   00b55384ba2ecc9aed2400023df7a247
#
_cell.length_a   1.000
_cell.length_b   1.000
_cell.length_c   1.000
_cell.angle_alpha   90.00
_cell.angle_beta   90.00
_cell.angle_gamma   90.00
#
_symmetry.space_group_name_H-M   'P 1'
#
loop_
_entity.id
_entity.type
_entity.pdbx_description
1 polymer ?
#
loop_
_entity_poly.entity_id
_entity_poly.type
_entity_poly.pdbx_seq_one_letter_code
_entity_poly.pdbx_strand_id
1 'polypeptide(L)'
;MNGRNSDNFINKRMGNYHIRDACLTGREKNESNVFAVIDCIVNKPWNKNKVTEYLLKLWNVPDTILNKEKDSTVIKNEIAASDEQFYELLDYQYYIKQRVLNNLNSDHLLERMLVHMPTGTGKTKTTMHIITNYINFSLKKKGIVIWIAHTTELLQQAYDTFESVWKHLGDGKINAYKLWGNKEIEDIDQSLDGIVFCGLAKIMSIADSNPKLYERLKKDCRLIVFDEAHKAAAKKTQKVIECLMRMPEGYENRALIGLTATPGRTTEDSYDNNLLTNMFGNKLIYIDSDILNQINMGKLKALNTVAESNIIKYFQERRILAKMEPHKLTYKMEFSESELKILSSTLRDMGYDDKEYTESQLKVLARNKERNLAILACLRQLQIDKKPTIVFACSVDHAKMLAAMLTLEGIPNSLVLGEMDVMDRKRAINIFKNRNSGVDIIINYEVLTTGFDSKNIKCVFITRPTKSIVLYSQMLGRGLRGPLMGGNEECDLIDIDDNLQAFDNETAFSHFNDYWRV
;
A
#
# COMPACT_ATOMS: atom_id res chain seq x y z
N MET A 1 -2.81 -12.38 36.64
CA MET A 1 -3.50 -13.51 37.34
C MET A 1 -2.48 -14.17 38.24
N ASN A 2 -2.79 -14.34 39.54
CA ASN A 2 -1.88 -14.99 40.48
C ASN A 2 -1.70 -16.46 40.07
N GLY A 3 -0.47 -16.99 40.04
CA GLY A 3 -0.11 -18.31 39.51
C GLY A 3 -0.96 -19.49 40.03
N ARG A 4 -1.48 -19.43 41.25
CA ARG A 4 -2.40 -20.46 41.80
C ARG A 4 -3.75 -20.57 41.12
N ASN A 5 -4.25 -19.49 40.51
CA ASN A 5 -5.52 -19.50 39.76
C ASN A 5 -5.37 -20.02 38.32
N SER A 6 -4.18 -19.85 37.72
CA SER A 6 -3.88 -20.41 36.41
C SER A 6 -3.68 -21.93 36.47
N ASP A 7 -3.04 -22.44 37.52
CA ASP A 7 -2.88 -23.88 37.71
C ASP A 7 -4.21 -24.60 37.90
N ASN A 8 -5.15 -24.01 38.66
CA ASN A 8 -6.51 -24.54 38.81
C ASN A 8 -7.34 -24.49 37.55
N PHE A 9 -7.16 -23.47 36.71
CA PHE A 9 -7.87 -23.33 35.42
C PHE A 9 -7.38 -24.37 34.42
N ILE A 10 -6.06 -24.53 34.30
CA ILE A 10 -5.42 -25.52 33.41
C ILE A 10 -5.74 -26.93 33.88
N ASN A 11 -5.62 -27.20 35.19
CA ASN A 11 -5.86 -28.52 35.77
C ASN A 11 -7.33 -28.96 35.73
N LYS A 12 -8.28 -28.05 35.86
CA LYS A 12 -9.72 -28.36 35.95
C LYS A 12 -10.43 -28.47 34.61
N ARG A 13 -9.95 -27.77 33.55
CA ARG A 13 -10.55 -27.79 32.22
C ARG A 13 -9.79 -28.57 31.15
N MET A 14 -8.50 -28.81 31.35
CA MET A 14 -7.67 -29.42 30.32
C MET A 14 -7.13 -30.81 30.65
N GLY A 15 -7.44 -31.39 31.82
CA GLY A 15 -7.03 -32.73 32.23
C GLY A 15 -5.51 -32.98 32.12
N ASN A 16 -4.79 -32.94 33.22
CA ASN A 16 -3.34 -32.80 33.34
C ASN A 16 -2.46 -33.64 32.42
N TYR A 17 -2.91 -34.80 31.98
CA TYR A 17 -2.09 -35.73 31.19
C TYR A 17 -2.30 -35.58 29.70
N HIS A 18 -3.50 -35.26 29.23
CA HIS A 18 -3.83 -35.26 27.81
C HIS A 18 -3.18 -34.08 27.04
N ILE A 19 -2.99 -32.92 27.68
CA ILE A 19 -2.33 -31.77 27.04
C ILE A 19 -0.84 -32.00 26.91
N ARG A 20 -0.17 -32.49 27.95
CA ARG A 20 1.25 -32.80 27.88
C ARG A 20 1.55 -33.84 26.81
N ASP A 21 0.75 -34.89 26.71
CA ASP A 21 0.94 -35.94 25.73
C ASP A 21 0.60 -35.51 24.30
N ALA A 22 -0.40 -34.64 24.14
CA ALA A 22 -0.81 -34.13 22.83
C ALA A 22 0.08 -32.97 22.33
N CYS A 23 0.58 -32.12 23.24
CA CYS A 23 1.22 -30.86 22.89
C CYS A 23 2.75 -30.87 23.00
N LEU A 24 3.33 -31.75 23.78
CA LEU A 24 4.77 -31.76 24.08
C LEU A 24 5.46 -33.01 23.52
N THR A 25 6.68 -32.84 23.01
CA THR A 25 7.52 -33.91 22.48
C THR A 25 8.87 -33.98 23.19
N GLY A 26 9.42 -35.19 23.38
CA GLY A 26 10.77 -35.39 23.88
C GLY A 26 11.04 -34.74 25.24
N ARG A 27 12.04 -33.85 25.31
CA ARG A 27 12.46 -33.15 26.55
C ARG A 27 11.39 -32.23 27.14
N GLU A 28 10.50 -31.69 26.31
CA GLU A 28 9.43 -30.81 26.75
C GLU A 28 8.41 -31.50 27.67
N LYS A 29 8.25 -32.84 27.57
CA LYS A 29 7.35 -33.63 28.42
C LYS A 29 7.76 -33.66 29.90
N ASN A 30 9.03 -33.44 30.18
CA ASN A 30 9.58 -33.46 31.52
C ASN A 30 9.59 -32.07 32.19
N GLU A 31 9.11 -31.03 31.51
CA GLU A 31 9.04 -29.67 32.04
C GLU A 31 7.96 -29.60 33.14
N SER A 32 8.40 -29.30 34.37
CA SER A 32 7.50 -29.15 35.51
C SER A 32 6.94 -27.74 35.68
N ASN A 33 7.52 -26.77 34.96
CA ASN A 33 7.12 -25.37 35.04
C ASN A 33 5.93 -25.10 34.07
N VAL A 34 4.78 -24.79 34.64
CA VAL A 34 3.54 -24.51 33.90
C VAL A 34 3.70 -23.34 32.91
N PHE A 35 4.49 -22.32 33.23
CA PHE A 35 4.73 -21.20 32.33
C PHE A 35 5.57 -21.60 31.11
N ALA A 36 6.58 -22.45 31.28
CA ALA A 36 7.36 -22.98 30.17
C ALA A 36 6.50 -23.87 29.24
N VAL A 37 5.57 -24.64 29.81
CA VAL A 37 4.60 -25.43 29.05
C VAL A 37 3.65 -24.52 28.23
N ILE A 38 3.16 -23.44 28.83
CA ILE A 38 2.32 -22.47 28.16
C ILE A 38 3.09 -21.80 27.02
N ASP A 39 4.32 -21.37 27.25
CA ASP A 39 5.18 -20.76 26.24
C ASP A 39 5.46 -21.71 25.06
N CYS A 40 5.72 -22.98 25.36
CA CYS A 40 5.87 -24.00 24.32
C CYS A 40 4.61 -24.18 23.47
N ILE A 41 3.42 -24.06 24.05
CA ILE A 41 2.14 -24.19 23.35
C ILE A 41 1.84 -22.93 22.51
N VAL A 42 2.02 -21.75 23.09
CA VAL A 42 1.72 -20.46 22.46
C VAL A 42 2.64 -20.17 21.27
N ASN A 43 3.90 -20.60 21.36
CA ASN A 43 4.89 -20.38 20.29
C ASN A 43 4.83 -21.44 19.18
N LYS A 44 3.99 -22.46 19.27
CA LYS A 44 3.81 -23.43 18.17
C LYS A 44 2.95 -22.83 17.08
N PRO A 45 3.39 -22.92 15.81
CA PRO A 45 2.63 -22.35 14.69
C PRO A 45 1.27 -23.06 14.53
N TRP A 46 0.23 -22.30 14.25
CA TRP A 46 -1.10 -22.79 13.91
C TRP A 46 -1.06 -23.47 12.51
N ASN A 47 -0.70 -24.75 12.51
CA ASN A 47 -0.71 -25.60 11.31
C ASN A 47 -1.31 -26.98 11.67
N LYS A 48 -1.41 -27.88 10.72
CA LYS A 48 -1.86 -29.28 10.97
C LYS A 48 -0.86 -30.02 11.87
N ASN A 49 -0.89 -29.74 13.14
CA ASN A 49 -0.14 -30.47 14.16
C ASN A 49 -1.09 -30.94 15.28
N LYS A 50 -0.65 -31.93 16.05
CA LYS A 50 -1.46 -32.54 17.13
C LYS A 50 -1.96 -31.54 18.15
N VAL A 51 -1.21 -30.47 18.42
CA VAL A 51 -1.60 -29.39 19.37
C VAL A 51 -2.80 -28.64 18.83
N THR A 52 -2.73 -28.20 17.60
CA THR A 52 -3.78 -27.43 16.96
C THR A 52 -5.05 -28.27 16.79
N GLU A 53 -4.91 -29.53 16.36
CA GLU A 53 -6.03 -30.47 16.25
C GLU A 53 -6.71 -30.69 17.60
N TYR A 54 -5.93 -30.82 18.68
CA TYR A 54 -6.46 -30.98 20.03
C TYR A 54 -7.22 -29.73 20.50
N LEU A 55 -6.64 -28.53 20.30
CA LEU A 55 -7.25 -27.26 20.67
C LEU A 55 -8.53 -26.99 19.89
N LEU A 56 -8.57 -27.29 18.59
CA LEU A 56 -9.77 -27.16 17.79
C LEU A 56 -10.91 -28.07 18.26
N LYS A 57 -10.60 -29.32 18.60
CA LYS A 57 -11.58 -30.25 19.20
C LYS A 57 -12.07 -29.75 20.56
N LEU A 58 -11.15 -29.24 21.40
CA LEU A 58 -11.49 -28.70 22.72
C LEU A 58 -12.45 -27.51 22.63
N TRP A 59 -12.26 -26.66 21.62
CA TRP A 59 -13.07 -25.45 21.40
C TRP A 59 -14.27 -25.68 20.47
N ASN A 60 -14.47 -26.91 20.03
CA ASN A 60 -15.53 -27.28 19.08
C ASN A 60 -15.49 -26.44 17.78
N VAL A 61 -14.27 -26.18 17.30
CA VAL A 61 -14.02 -25.43 16.07
C VAL A 61 -13.74 -26.42 14.94
N PRO A 62 -14.38 -26.30 13.77
CA PRO A 62 -14.14 -27.21 12.65
C PRO A 62 -12.69 -27.17 12.14
N ASP A 63 -12.12 -28.32 11.81
CA ASP A 63 -10.75 -28.46 11.22
C ASP A 63 -10.60 -27.68 9.91
N THR A 64 -11.68 -27.32 9.25
CA THR A 64 -11.70 -26.49 8.03
C THR A 64 -11.05 -25.12 8.23
N ILE A 65 -10.96 -24.63 9.48
CA ILE A 65 -10.25 -23.38 9.80
C ILE A 65 -8.74 -23.48 9.56
N LEU A 66 -8.18 -24.71 9.59
CA LEU A 66 -6.78 -25.00 9.28
C LEU A 66 -6.53 -25.24 7.77
N ASN A 67 -7.58 -25.42 7.01
CA ASN A 67 -7.44 -25.42 5.58
C ASN A 67 -7.14 -23.97 5.18
N LYS A 68 -5.86 -23.59 5.23
CA LYS A 68 -5.38 -22.48 4.41
C LYS A 68 -5.89 -22.81 3.02
N GLU A 69 -6.82 -22.03 2.48
CA GLU A 69 -7.02 -22.01 1.05
C GLU A 69 -5.60 -21.91 0.49
N LYS A 70 -5.15 -22.96 -0.18
CA LYS A 70 -3.88 -22.90 -0.88
C LYS A 70 -4.04 -21.73 -1.81
N ASP A 71 -3.30 -20.66 -1.53
CA ASP A 71 -3.24 -19.49 -2.38
C ASP A 71 -3.11 -20.05 -3.80
N SER A 72 -4.10 -19.80 -4.64
CA SER A 72 -4.24 -20.52 -5.90
C SER A 72 -2.89 -20.51 -6.60
N THR A 73 -2.34 -21.69 -6.85
CA THR A 73 -1.05 -21.90 -7.54
C THR A 73 -1.09 -21.43 -9.00
N VAL A 74 -2.23 -20.90 -9.45
CA VAL A 74 -2.41 -20.41 -10.82
C VAL A 74 -1.57 -19.16 -11.03
N ILE A 75 -0.48 -19.35 -11.73
CA ILE A 75 0.53 -18.33 -12.03
C ILE A 75 0.19 -17.63 -13.34
N LYS A 76 -0.30 -18.39 -14.32
CA LYS A 76 -0.68 -17.91 -15.64
C LYS A 76 -2.20 -17.95 -15.78
N ASN A 77 -2.80 -16.79 -15.99
CA ASN A 77 -4.21 -16.67 -16.35
C ASN A 77 -4.31 -16.15 -17.78
N GLU A 78 -5.13 -16.80 -18.59
CA GLU A 78 -5.53 -16.26 -19.88
C GLU A 78 -6.78 -15.41 -19.66
N ILE A 79 -6.71 -14.12 -20.02
CA ILE A 79 -7.81 -13.18 -19.92
C ILE A 79 -8.34 -12.93 -21.33
N ALA A 80 -9.63 -13.19 -21.54
CA ALA A 80 -10.30 -12.89 -22.80
C ALA A 80 -10.98 -11.52 -22.75
N ALA A 81 -10.95 -10.80 -23.86
CA ALA A 81 -11.78 -9.63 -24.07
C ALA A 81 -13.26 -10.02 -24.07
N SER A 82 -14.14 -9.15 -23.62
CA SER A 82 -15.59 -9.29 -23.71
C SER A 82 -16.14 -8.51 -24.89
N ASP A 83 -17.40 -8.73 -25.21
CA ASP A 83 -18.10 -7.98 -26.27
C ASP A 83 -18.45 -6.55 -25.82
N GLU A 84 -18.36 -6.25 -24.52
CA GLU A 84 -18.57 -4.91 -23.97
C GLU A 84 -17.29 -4.08 -24.11
N GLN A 85 -17.23 -3.23 -25.14
CA GLN A 85 -16.02 -2.46 -25.48
C GLN A 85 -15.92 -1.07 -24.81
N PHE A 86 -16.59 -0.83 -23.71
CA PHE A 86 -16.62 0.50 -23.11
C PHE A 86 -16.09 0.50 -21.68
N TYR A 87 -14.97 1.19 -21.45
CA TYR A 87 -14.41 1.42 -20.11
C TYR A 87 -13.76 2.80 -20.05
N GLU A 88 -14.58 3.83 -19.84
CA GLU A 88 -14.23 5.23 -20.03
C GLU A 88 -13.13 5.73 -19.10
N LEU A 89 -12.25 6.58 -19.64
CA LEU A 89 -11.35 7.46 -18.90
C LEU A 89 -11.97 8.85 -18.75
N LEU A 90 -11.70 9.49 -17.62
CA LEU A 90 -11.95 10.91 -17.47
C LEU A 90 -11.00 11.70 -18.41
N ASP A 91 -11.39 12.91 -18.79
CA ASP A 91 -10.65 13.74 -19.75
C ASP A 91 -9.16 13.90 -19.42
N TYR A 92 -8.80 14.28 -18.19
CA TYR A 92 -7.39 14.41 -17.78
C TYR A 92 -6.64 13.07 -17.85
N GLN A 93 -7.29 11.95 -17.55
CA GLN A 93 -6.71 10.61 -17.68
C GLN A 93 -6.43 10.28 -19.14
N TYR A 94 -7.34 10.68 -20.03
CA TYR A 94 -7.16 10.53 -21.46
C TYR A 94 -5.95 11.32 -21.97
N TYR A 95 -5.80 12.59 -21.57
CA TYR A 95 -4.66 13.41 -21.99
C TYR A 95 -3.32 12.89 -21.43
N ILE A 96 -3.28 12.44 -20.19
CA ILE A 96 -2.10 11.75 -19.62
C ILE A 96 -1.77 10.49 -20.45
N LYS A 97 -2.79 9.67 -20.76
CA LYS A 97 -2.61 8.49 -21.61
C LYS A 97 -2.00 8.86 -22.96
N GLN A 98 -2.52 9.89 -23.64
CA GLN A 98 -2.02 10.33 -24.94
C GLN A 98 -0.55 10.78 -24.86
N ARG A 99 -0.19 11.59 -23.85
CA ARG A 99 1.21 12.01 -23.66
C ARG A 99 2.16 10.83 -23.44
N VAL A 100 1.77 9.87 -22.62
CA VAL A 100 2.58 8.68 -22.38
C VAL A 100 2.73 7.85 -23.66
N LEU A 101 1.63 7.60 -24.40
CA LEU A 101 1.68 6.82 -25.64
C LEU A 101 2.51 7.50 -26.73
N ASN A 102 2.44 8.83 -26.85
CA ASN A 102 3.27 9.58 -27.79
C ASN A 102 4.77 9.40 -27.50
N ASN A 103 5.16 9.37 -26.22
CA ASN A 103 6.53 9.09 -25.84
C ASN A 103 6.92 7.62 -26.08
N LEU A 104 6.03 6.66 -25.77
CA LEU A 104 6.31 5.23 -25.99
C LEU A 104 6.46 4.86 -27.46
N ASN A 105 5.80 5.59 -28.34
CA ASN A 105 5.84 5.39 -29.79
C ASN A 105 6.87 6.29 -30.49
N SER A 106 7.71 7.00 -29.73
CA SER A 106 8.83 7.78 -30.28
C SER A 106 9.95 6.85 -30.77
N ASP A 107 10.77 7.33 -31.69
CA ASP A 107 11.90 6.56 -32.25
C ASP A 107 13.10 6.39 -31.29
N HIS A 108 12.93 6.75 -30.02
CA HIS A 108 13.99 6.60 -29.01
C HIS A 108 14.11 5.16 -28.50
N LEU A 109 15.34 4.65 -28.46
CA LEU A 109 15.64 3.27 -28.05
C LEU A 109 15.32 2.96 -26.58
N LEU A 110 15.47 3.96 -25.70
CA LEU A 110 15.29 3.84 -24.24
C LEU A 110 14.44 4.99 -23.72
N GLU A 111 13.12 4.84 -23.75
CA GLU A 111 12.24 5.83 -23.17
C GLU A 111 12.07 5.62 -21.65
N ARG A 112 12.28 6.71 -20.90
CA ARG A 112 12.10 6.72 -19.44
C ARG A 112 11.26 7.92 -19.04
N MET A 113 10.24 7.71 -18.21
CA MET A 113 9.37 8.77 -17.75
C MET A 113 8.72 8.46 -16.41
N LEU A 114 8.40 9.50 -15.65
CA LEU A 114 7.64 9.42 -14.42
C LEU A 114 6.25 10.03 -14.63
N VAL A 115 5.21 9.29 -14.28
CA VAL A 115 3.82 9.76 -14.30
C VAL A 115 3.41 10.15 -12.88
N HIS A 116 3.14 11.43 -12.69
CA HIS A 116 2.69 12.01 -11.43
C HIS A 116 1.20 12.30 -11.48
N MET A 117 0.46 11.64 -10.61
CA MET A 117 -0.97 11.87 -10.41
C MET A 117 -1.30 11.76 -8.92
N PRO A 118 -2.15 12.62 -8.35
CA PRO A 118 -2.55 12.53 -6.96
C PRO A 118 -3.14 11.15 -6.60
N THR A 119 -3.03 10.76 -5.33
CA THR A 119 -3.75 9.59 -4.85
C THR A 119 -5.26 9.78 -5.03
N GLY A 120 -5.95 8.73 -5.45
CA GLY A 120 -7.40 8.79 -5.67
C GLY A 120 -7.83 9.23 -7.08
N THR A 121 -6.92 9.72 -7.94
CA THR A 121 -7.25 10.18 -9.31
C THR A 121 -7.20 9.09 -10.38
N GLY A 122 -7.06 7.82 -10.01
CA GLY A 122 -7.13 6.69 -10.95
C GLY A 122 -5.83 6.39 -11.70
N LYS A 123 -4.68 6.63 -11.10
CA LYS A 123 -3.33 6.34 -11.62
C LYS A 123 -3.23 4.94 -12.25
N THR A 124 -3.58 3.91 -11.48
CA THR A 124 -3.52 2.51 -11.92
C THR A 124 -4.44 2.26 -13.12
N LYS A 125 -5.69 2.73 -13.07
CA LYS A 125 -6.64 2.60 -14.19
C LYS A 125 -6.10 3.24 -15.47
N THR A 126 -5.61 4.47 -15.39
CA THR A 126 -5.02 5.20 -16.53
C THR A 126 -3.85 4.42 -17.14
N THR A 127 -2.97 3.89 -16.29
CA THR A 127 -1.81 3.12 -16.74
C THR A 127 -2.21 1.79 -17.36
N MET A 128 -3.24 1.11 -16.85
CA MET A 128 -3.74 -0.13 -17.48
C MET A 128 -4.34 0.14 -18.87
N HIS A 129 -4.99 1.28 -19.08
CA HIS A 129 -5.39 1.72 -20.44
C HIS A 129 -4.19 1.96 -21.36
N ILE A 130 -3.11 2.55 -20.85
CA ILE A 130 -1.85 2.75 -21.59
C ILE A 130 -1.27 1.40 -21.98
N ILE A 131 -1.14 0.48 -21.03
CA ILE A 131 -0.58 -0.87 -21.24
C ILE A 131 -1.41 -1.64 -22.26
N THR A 132 -2.74 -1.66 -22.11
CA THR A 132 -3.64 -2.36 -23.05
C THR A 132 -3.48 -1.81 -24.46
N ASN A 133 -3.45 -0.48 -24.63
CA ASN A 133 -3.22 0.14 -25.93
C ASN A 133 -1.84 -0.22 -26.49
N TYR A 134 -0.79 -0.14 -25.67
CA TYR A 134 0.59 -0.46 -26.08
C TYR A 134 0.73 -1.93 -26.51
N ILE A 135 0.13 -2.86 -25.78
CA ILE A 135 0.13 -4.29 -26.13
C ILE A 135 -0.61 -4.54 -27.44
N ASN A 136 -1.79 -3.96 -27.64
CA ASN A 136 -2.60 -4.17 -28.82
C ASN A 136 -1.94 -3.60 -30.10
N PHE A 137 -1.48 -2.37 -30.03
CA PHE A 137 -1.09 -1.62 -31.23
C PHE A 137 0.42 -1.55 -31.45
N SER A 138 1.23 -1.37 -30.39
CA SER A 138 2.67 -1.23 -30.53
C SER A 138 3.38 -2.58 -30.48
N LEU A 139 3.10 -3.41 -29.48
CA LEU A 139 3.72 -4.74 -29.37
C LEU A 139 3.07 -5.80 -30.25
N LYS A 140 1.84 -5.60 -30.69
CA LYS A 140 1.05 -6.62 -31.42
C LYS A 140 1.09 -7.98 -30.67
N LYS A 141 0.98 -7.89 -29.35
CA LYS A 141 1.04 -9.02 -28.39
C LYS A 141 2.36 -9.81 -28.36
N LYS A 142 3.47 -9.26 -28.84
CA LYS A 142 4.79 -9.89 -28.75
C LYS A 142 5.62 -9.28 -27.63
N GLY A 143 6.14 -10.16 -26.76
CA GLY A 143 6.90 -9.76 -25.58
C GLY A 143 6.02 -9.37 -24.39
N ILE A 144 6.65 -8.97 -23.29
CA ILE A 144 5.97 -8.72 -22.03
C ILE A 144 6.09 -7.29 -21.55
N VAL A 145 5.03 -6.86 -20.85
CA VAL A 145 5.06 -5.73 -19.93
C VAL A 145 5.30 -6.26 -18.52
N ILE A 146 6.27 -5.71 -17.78
CA ILE A 146 6.52 -6.07 -16.39
C ILE A 146 6.00 -4.96 -15.49
N TRP A 147 4.99 -5.27 -14.66
CA TRP A 147 4.52 -4.39 -13.60
C TRP A 147 5.19 -4.75 -12.29
N ILE A 148 5.92 -3.82 -11.69
CA ILE A 148 6.65 -4.03 -10.44
C ILE A 148 6.02 -3.21 -9.32
N ALA A 149 5.73 -3.84 -8.19
CA ALA A 149 5.29 -3.17 -6.98
C ALA A 149 5.92 -3.80 -5.71
N HIS A 150 5.83 -3.07 -4.59
CA HIS A 150 6.47 -3.48 -3.33
C HIS A 150 5.64 -4.46 -2.51
N THR A 151 4.29 -4.44 -2.64
CA THR A 151 3.40 -5.25 -1.81
C THR A 151 2.48 -6.12 -2.66
N THR A 152 2.06 -7.24 -2.08
CA THR A 152 1.14 -8.19 -2.74
C THR A 152 -0.24 -7.57 -2.97
N GLU A 153 -0.66 -6.67 -2.10
CA GLU A 153 -1.94 -5.95 -2.21
C GLU A 153 -1.95 -5.02 -3.43
N LEU A 154 -0.85 -4.26 -3.65
CA LEU A 154 -0.69 -3.43 -4.85
C LEU A 154 -0.68 -4.27 -6.13
N LEU A 155 0.02 -5.41 -6.11
CA LEU A 155 0.08 -6.32 -7.25
C LEU A 155 -1.29 -6.93 -7.57
N GLN A 156 -2.03 -7.35 -6.55
CA GLN A 156 -3.38 -7.88 -6.75
C GLN A 156 -4.33 -6.81 -7.27
N GLN A 157 -4.29 -5.60 -6.71
CA GLN A 157 -5.10 -4.46 -7.19
C GLN A 157 -4.78 -4.11 -8.65
N ALA A 158 -3.49 -4.10 -9.00
CA ALA A 158 -3.05 -3.83 -10.37
C ALA A 158 -3.54 -4.92 -11.33
N TYR A 159 -3.44 -6.19 -10.93
CA TYR A 159 -3.94 -7.33 -11.69
C TYR A 159 -5.46 -7.24 -11.92
N ASP A 160 -6.24 -7.00 -10.87
CA ASP A 160 -7.72 -6.91 -10.96
C ASP A 160 -8.14 -5.74 -11.85
N THR A 161 -7.40 -4.61 -11.76
CA THR A 161 -7.63 -3.45 -12.63
C THR A 161 -7.29 -3.77 -14.09
N PHE A 162 -6.17 -4.46 -14.35
CA PHE A 162 -5.80 -4.89 -15.70
C PHE A 162 -6.82 -5.85 -16.28
N GLU A 163 -7.25 -6.85 -15.51
CA GLU A 163 -8.28 -7.80 -15.94
C GLU A 163 -9.55 -7.08 -16.37
N SER A 164 -10.01 -6.09 -15.56
CA SER A 164 -11.18 -5.29 -15.90
C SER A 164 -10.97 -4.47 -17.18
N VAL A 165 -9.82 -3.80 -17.32
CA VAL A 165 -9.52 -3.00 -18.51
C VAL A 165 -9.36 -3.88 -19.75
N TRP A 166 -8.69 -5.02 -19.63
CA TRP A 166 -8.50 -5.94 -20.76
C TRP A 166 -9.82 -6.53 -21.25
N LYS A 167 -10.72 -6.91 -20.34
CA LYS A 167 -12.06 -7.42 -20.73
C LYS A 167 -12.80 -6.44 -21.62
N HIS A 168 -12.66 -5.13 -21.37
CA HIS A 168 -13.39 -4.09 -22.14
C HIS A 168 -12.62 -3.53 -23.34
N LEU A 169 -11.30 -3.47 -23.30
CA LEU A 169 -10.47 -2.77 -24.29
C LEU A 169 -9.41 -3.63 -24.95
N GLY A 170 -9.26 -4.87 -24.50
CA GLY A 170 -8.31 -5.83 -25.06
C GLY A 170 -8.74 -6.31 -26.44
N ASP A 171 -7.79 -6.79 -27.20
CA ASP A 171 -8.03 -7.49 -28.46
C ASP A 171 -7.82 -8.99 -28.28
N GLY A 172 -8.92 -9.74 -28.06
CA GLY A 172 -8.91 -11.19 -27.86
C GLY A 172 -8.25 -11.64 -26.55
N LYS A 173 -7.42 -12.66 -26.59
CA LYS A 173 -6.84 -13.28 -25.39
C LYS A 173 -5.44 -12.77 -25.09
N ILE A 174 -5.11 -12.64 -23.80
CA ILE A 174 -3.80 -12.23 -23.27
C ILE A 174 -3.38 -13.10 -22.09
N ASN A 175 -2.08 -13.36 -21.96
CA ASN A 175 -1.52 -14.01 -20.78
C ASN A 175 -1.21 -12.96 -19.70
N ALA A 176 -1.65 -13.23 -18.48
CA ALA A 176 -1.30 -12.43 -17.29
C ALA A 176 -0.65 -13.36 -16.24
N TYR A 177 0.58 -13.04 -15.87
CA TYR A 177 1.40 -13.85 -14.96
C TYR A 177 1.47 -13.19 -13.58
N LYS A 178 1.26 -13.99 -12.52
CA LYS A 178 1.37 -13.55 -11.12
C LYS A 178 2.68 -14.07 -10.53
N LEU A 179 3.66 -13.19 -10.34
CA LEU A 179 5.00 -13.54 -9.89
C LEU A 179 5.31 -12.84 -8.55
N TRP A 180 4.61 -13.27 -7.48
CA TRP A 180 4.83 -12.79 -6.12
C TRP A 180 4.55 -13.88 -5.08
N GLY A 181 5.07 -13.73 -3.86
CA GLY A 181 5.00 -14.74 -2.82
C GLY A 181 5.72 -16.01 -3.25
N ASN A 182 5.08 -17.15 -3.07
CA ASN A 182 5.62 -18.46 -3.43
C ASN A 182 5.32 -18.89 -4.87
N LYS A 183 4.78 -17.99 -5.72
CA LYS A 183 4.42 -18.30 -7.10
C LYS A 183 5.66 -18.26 -7.99
N GLU A 184 5.80 -19.27 -8.87
CA GLU A 184 6.92 -19.42 -9.82
C GLU A 184 6.39 -19.79 -11.20
N ILE A 185 7.05 -19.33 -12.25
CA ILE A 185 6.73 -19.73 -13.64
C ILE A 185 7.53 -20.98 -13.94
N GLU A 186 6.84 -22.09 -14.18
CA GLU A 186 7.46 -23.42 -14.39
C GLU A 186 7.91 -23.63 -15.83
N ASP A 187 7.16 -23.12 -16.82
CA ASP A 187 7.46 -23.34 -18.25
C ASP A 187 8.22 -22.13 -18.83
N ILE A 188 9.56 -22.24 -18.84
CA ILE A 188 10.48 -21.15 -19.19
C ILE A 188 11.00 -21.29 -20.64
N ASP A 189 10.78 -22.44 -21.27
CA ASP A 189 11.40 -22.73 -22.58
C ASP A 189 10.71 -22.00 -23.74
N GLN A 190 9.48 -21.51 -23.54
CA GLN A 190 8.75 -20.71 -24.52
C GLN A 190 8.91 -19.20 -24.27
N SER A 191 8.74 -18.40 -25.34
CA SER A 191 8.69 -16.94 -25.20
C SER A 191 7.50 -16.53 -24.34
N LEU A 192 7.72 -15.53 -23.48
CA LEU A 192 6.67 -14.94 -22.66
C LEU A 192 6.03 -13.78 -23.42
N ASP A 193 4.71 -13.82 -23.57
CA ASP A 193 3.92 -12.75 -24.17
C ASP A 193 2.81 -12.31 -23.20
N GLY A 194 2.57 -11.00 -23.09
CA GLY A 194 1.50 -10.43 -22.29
C GLY A 194 1.99 -9.53 -21.15
N ILE A 195 1.51 -9.77 -19.93
CA ILE A 195 1.86 -8.95 -18.77
C ILE A 195 2.29 -9.81 -17.57
N VAL A 196 3.36 -9.39 -16.91
CA VAL A 196 3.88 -10.02 -15.68
C VAL A 196 3.74 -9.03 -14.52
N PHE A 197 2.96 -9.40 -13.52
CA PHE A 197 2.88 -8.67 -12.25
C PHE A 197 3.91 -9.28 -11.29
N CYS A 198 4.91 -8.51 -10.92
CA CYS A 198 6.06 -9.01 -10.16
C CYS A 198 6.34 -8.22 -8.89
N GLY A 199 6.51 -8.92 -7.76
CA GLY A 199 7.00 -8.30 -6.54
C GLY A 199 8.49 -7.93 -6.64
N LEU A 200 8.87 -6.73 -6.16
CA LEU A 200 10.27 -6.30 -6.20
C LEU A 200 11.20 -7.30 -5.50
N ALA A 201 10.83 -7.79 -4.32
CA ALA A 201 11.61 -8.80 -3.60
C ALA A 201 11.69 -10.13 -4.38
N LYS A 202 10.62 -10.51 -5.09
CA LYS A 202 10.59 -11.74 -5.88
C LYS A 202 11.52 -11.65 -7.08
N ILE A 203 11.55 -10.53 -7.82
CA ILE A 203 12.42 -10.39 -8.97
C ILE A 203 13.90 -10.35 -8.58
N MET A 204 14.22 -9.78 -7.39
CA MET A 204 15.56 -9.86 -6.81
C MET A 204 15.95 -11.32 -6.50
N SER A 205 15.04 -12.06 -5.88
CA SER A 205 15.27 -13.47 -5.55
C SER A 205 15.43 -14.34 -6.80
N ILE A 206 14.66 -14.12 -7.86
CA ILE A 206 14.72 -14.87 -9.11
C ILE A 206 16.09 -14.68 -9.79
N ALA A 207 16.69 -13.52 -9.72
CA ALA A 207 18.02 -13.28 -10.29
C ALA A 207 19.07 -14.27 -9.77
N ASP A 208 18.94 -14.67 -8.51
CA ASP A 208 19.85 -15.61 -7.86
C ASP A 208 19.35 -17.06 -7.92
N SER A 209 18.04 -17.30 -7.69
CA SER A 209 17.48 -18.64 -7.54
C SER A 209 17.08 -19.31 -8.87
N ASN A 210 16.70 -18.53 -9.89
CA ASN A 210 16.29 -19.02 -11.20
C ASN A 210 16.83 -18.12 -12.33
N PRO A 211 18.14 -18.16 -12.62
CA PRO A 211 18.75 -17.33 -13.65
C PRO A 211 18.14 -17.48 -15.04
N LYS A 212 17.65 -18.68 -15.39
CA LYS A 212 16.98 -18.94 -16.69
C LYS A 212 15.72 -18.09 -16.82
N LEU A 213 14.86 -18.08 -15.80
CA LEU A 213 13.65 -17.25 -15.78
C LEU A 213 14.02 -15.77 -15.83
N TYR A 214 15.05 -15.35 -15.07
CA TYR A 214 15.49 -13.96 -15.06
C TYR A 214 15.94 -13.48 -16.44
N GLU A 215 16.77 -14.26 -17.13
CA GLU A 215 17.21 -13.95 -18.51
C GLU A 215 16.04 -13.98 -19.51
N ARG A 216 15.05 -14.86 -19.33
CA ARG A 216 13.84 -14.86 -20.14
C ARG A 216 13.02 -13.60 -19.94
N LEU A 217 12.79 -13.18 -18.68
CA LEU A 217 12.11 -11.94 -18.37
C LEU A 217 12.83 -10.74 -19.01
N LYS A 218 14.18 -10.70 -18.94
CA LYS A 218 14.97 -9.66 -19.59
C LYS A 218 14.81 -9.68 -21.11
N LYS A 219 14.88 -10.86 -21.72
CA LYS A 219 14.81 -11.00 -23.18
C LYS A 219 13.48 -10.53 -23.73
N ASP A 220 12.37 -10.95 -23.11
CA ASP A 220 11.02 -10.70 -23.63
C ASP A 220 10.43 -9.37 -23.15
N CYS A 221 11.06 -8.68 -22.17
CA CYS A 221 10.61 -7.39 -21.65
C CYS A 221 10.65 -6.28 -22.70
N ARG A 222 9.54 -5.53 -22.84
CA ARG A 222 9.43 -4.34 -23.70
C ARG A 222 9.10 -3.07 -22.92
N LEU A 223 8.34 -3.21 -21.85
CA LEU A 223 7.95 -2.10 -20.98
C LEU A 223 8.04 -2.52 -19.53
N ILE A 224 8.66 -1.68 -18.70
CA ILE A 224 8.65 -1.81 -17.24
C ILE A 224 7.77 -0.71 -16.69
N VAL A 225 6.81 -1.07 -15.84
CA VAL A 225 6.04 -0.12 -15.05
C VAL A 225 6.37 -0.33 -13.57
N PHE A 226 6.87 0.71 -12.92
CA PHE A 226 7.25 0.67 -11.51
C PHE A 226 6.27 1.50 -10.69
N ASP A 227 5.44 0.82 -9.90
CA ASP A 227 4.45 1.46 -9.04
C ASP A 227 5.09 1.96 -7.73
N GLU A 228 4.64 3.11 -7.22
CA GLU A 228 5.23 3.86 -6.12
C GLU A 228 6.72 4.19 -6.38
N ALA A 229 6.96 4.84 -7.52
CA ALA A 229 8.29 5.08 -8.08
C ALA A 229 9.22 5.93 -7.19
N HIS A 230 8.70 6.68 -6.22
CA HIS A 230 9.52 7.36 -5.20
C HIS A 230 10.43 6.38 -4.42
N LYS A 231 10.08 5.07 -4.39
CA LYS A 231 10.90 4.01 -3.78
C LYS A 231 12.00 3.48 -4.71
N ALA A 232 11.98 3.85 -5.98
CA ALA A 232 12.93 3.34 -6.97
C ALA A 232 14.38 3.78 -6.73
N ALA A 233 14.59 4.91 -6.06
CA ALA A 233 15.92 5.46 -5.75
C ALA A 233 16.76 4.60 -4.80
N ALA A 234 16.22 3.57 -4.15
CA ALA A 234 16.99 2.67 -3.31
C ALA A 234 18.02 1.87 -4.14
N LYS A 235 19.29 1.83 -3.72
CA LYS A 235 20.42 1.22 -4.46
C LYS A 235 20.15 -0.18 -5.01
N LYS A 236 19.48 -1.05 -4.22
CA LYS A 236 19.14 -2.41 -4.68
C LYS A 236 18.10 -2.39 -5.78
N THR A 237 17.09 -1.52 -5.66
CA THR A 237 16.01 -1.35 -6.65
C THR A 237 16.58 -0.82 -7.97
N GLN A 238 17.46 0.18 -7.92
CA GLN A 238 18.15 0.71 -9.09
C GLN A 238 18.86 -0.38 -9.88
N LYS A 239 19.68 -1.22 -9.20
CA LYS A 239 20.40 -2.31 -9.86
C LYS A 239 19.45 -3.23 -10.62
N VAL A 240 18.32 -3.59 -10.02
CA VAL A 240 17.32 -4.45 -10.66
C VAL A 240 16.74 -3.79 -11.90
N ILE A 241 16.31 -2.54 -11.78
CA ILE A 241 15.73 -1.80 -12.91
C ILE A 241 16.75 -1.62 -14.04
N GLU A 242 17.98 -1.22 -13.72
CA GLU A 242 19.04 -1.07 -14.72
C GLU A 242 19.38 -2.40 -15.41
N CYS A 243 19.41 -3.51 -14.67
CA CYS A 243 19.62 -4.83 -15.27
C CYS A 243 18.46 -5.23 -16.20
N LEU A 244 17.22 -4.94 -15.82
CA LEU A 244 16.04 -5.20 -16.66
C LEU A 244 16.00 -4.26 -17.88
N MET A 245 16.53 -3.03 -17.77
CA MET A 245 16.59 -2.06 -18.86
C MET A 245 17.72 -2.35 -19.86
N ARG A 246 18.72 -3.16 -19.50
CA ARG A 246 19.77 -3.57 -20.45
C ARG A 246 19.18 -4.45 -21.54
N MET A 247 19.31 -4.01 -22.79
CA MET A 247 18.83 -4.74 -23.94
C MET A 247 19.84 -5.77 -24.40
N PRO A 248 19.41 -6.99 -24.78
CA PRO A 248 20.24 -7.90 -25.56
C PRO A 248 20.53 -7.31 -26.95
N GLU A 249 21.64 -7.72 -27.58
CA GLU A 249 21.95 -7.33 -28.95
C GLU A 249 20.81 -7.72 -29.90
N GLY A 250 20.45 -6.82 -30.80
CA GLY A 250 19.42 -7.05 -31.82
C GLY A 250 17.98 -6.79 -31.37
N TYR A 251 17.75 -6.26 -30.17
CA TYR A 251 16.42 -5.86 -29.71
C TYR A 251 16.28 -4.33 -29.73
N GLU A 252 15.17 -3.89 -30.32
CA GLU A 252 14.79 -2.49 -30.42
C GLU A 252 13.84 -2.10 -29.29
N ASN A 253 13.99 -0.91 -28.76
CA ASN A 253 13.08 -0.17 -27.88
C ASN A 253 12.61 -0.88 -26.59
N ARG A 254 13.02 -0.32 -25.47
CA ARG A 254 12.52 -0.66 -24.12
C ARG A 254 12.19 0.60 -23.36
N ALA A 255 11.07 0.60 -22.66
CA ALA A 255 10.60 1.74 -21.91
C ALA A 255 10.48 1.46 -20.41
N LEU A 256 10.62 2.53 -19.60
CA LEU A 256 10.42 2.54 -18.16
C LEU A 256 9.42 3.64 -17.80
N ILE A 257 8.32 3.27 -17.18
CA ILE A 257 7.34 4.19 -16.61
C ILE A 257 7.35 4.05 -15.09
N GLY A 258 7.63 5.14 -14.38
CA GLY A 258 7.38 5.23 -12.95
C GLY A 258 5.99 5.81 -12.68
N LEU A 259 5.32 5.33 -11.65
CA LEU A 259 4.04 5.87 -11.19
C LEU A 259 4.19 6.37 -9.76
N THR A 260 3.79 7.59 -9.48
CA THR A 260 3.84 8.13 -8.13
C THR A 260 2.78 9.19 -7.88
N ALA A 261 2.36 9.32 -6.61
CA ALA A 261 1.60 10.48 -6.15
C ALA A 261 2.51 11.61 -5.66
N THR A 262 3.78 11.31 -5.39
CA THR A 262 4.81 12.24 -4.91
C THR A 262 6.07 12.03 -5.74
N PRO A 263 6.42 12.93 -6.67
CA PRO A 263 7.55 12.75 -7.60
C PRO A 263 8.90 13.11 -6.97
N GLY A 264 9.06 12.93 -5.67
CA GLY A 264 10.27 13.11 -4.88
C GLY A 264 10.29 12.17 -3.69
N ARG A 265 11.34 12.20 -2.90
CA ARG A 265 11.56 11.28 -1.79
C ARG A 265 11.63 11.99 -0.43
N THR A 266 12.33 13.09 -0.37
CA THR A 266 12.53 13.88 0.84
C THR A 266 12.39 15.35 0.54
N THR A 267 12.08 16.16 1.55
CA THR A 267 11.91 17.61 1.41
C THR A 267 13.23 18.33 1.12
N GLU A 268 14.38 17.78 1.56
CA GLU A 268 15.67 18.47 1.52
C GLU A 268 16.78 17.70 0.82
N ASP A 269 16.66 16.40 0.59
CA ASP A 269 17.72 15.62 -0.05
C ASP A 269 17.69 15.78 -1.57
N SER A 270 18.39 16.82 -2.04
CA SER A 270 18.59 17.06 -3.48
C SER A 270 19.24 15.87 -4.19
N TYR A 271 20.09 15.09 -3.51
CA TYR A 271 20.76 13.93 -4.12
C TYR A 271 19.77 12.81 -4.45
N ASP A 272 18.93 12.39 -3.50
CA ASP A 272 17.93 11.33 -3.71
C ASP A 272 16.86 11.76 -4.72
N ASN A 273 16.48 13.04 -4.72
CA ASN A 273 15.53 13.59 -5.70
C ASN A 273 16.16 13.65 -7.11
N ASN A 274 17.40 14.12 -7.24
CA ASN A 274 18.13 14.11 -8.52
C ASN A 274 18.38 12.69 -9.05
N LEU A 275 18.62 11.73 -8.15
CA LEU A 275 18.76 10.34 -8.52
C LEU A 275 17.47 9.77 -9.11
N LEU A 276 16.31 10.11 -8.52
CA LEU A 276 15.01 9.72 -9.02
C LEU A 276 14.72 10.36 -10.39
N THR A 277 14.99 11.66 -10.56
CA THR A 277 14.78 12.35 -11.83
C THR A 277 15.63 11.76 -12.94
N ASN A 278 16.92 11.53 -12.69
CA ASN A 278 17.85 10.92 -13.65
C ASN A 278 17.39 9.50 -14.05
N MET A 279 16.90 8.70 -13.09
CA MET A 279 16.45 7.35 -13.34
C MET A 279 15.29 7.29 -14.32
N PHE A 280 14.41 8.30 -14.30
CA PHE A 280 13.27 8.45 -15.22
C PHE A 280 13.53 9.46 -16.35
N GLY A 281 14.81 9.70 -16.69
CA GLY A 281 15.22 10.49 -17.84
C GLY A 281 14.85 11.96 -17.76
N ASN A 282 14.73 12.51 -16.55
CA ASN A 282 14.30 13.89 -16.28
C ASN A 282 12.94 14.23 -16.92
N LYS A 283 12.12 13.22 -17.21
CA LYS A 283 10.84 13.38 -17.89
C LYS A 283 9.68 13.13 -16.94
N LEU A 284 9.01 14.20 -16.51
CA LEU A 284 7.81 14.15 -15.67
C LEU A 284 6.57 14.40 -16.51
N ILE A 285 5.62 13.47 -16.48
CA ILE A 285 4.29 13.61 -17.06
C ILE A 285 3.28 13.81 -15.94
N TYR A 286 2.65 14.97 -15.93
CA TYR A 286 1.68 15.36 -14.93
C TYR A 286 0.59 16.24 -15.56
N ILE A 287 -0.43 16.58 -14.81
CA ILE A 287 -1.50 17.45 -15.26
C ILE A 287 -1.00 18.90 -15.11
N ASP A 288 -0.56 19.45 -16.21
CA ASP A 288 -0.04 20.81 -16.31
C ASP A 288 -1.09 21.77 -16.94
N SER A 289 -0.72 23.04 -17.06
CA SER A 289 -1.54 24.08 -17.69
C SER A 289 -1.97 23.71 -19.11
N ASP A 290 -1.13 23.02 -19.88
CA ASP A 290 -1.46 22.65 -21.27
C ASP A 290 -2.58 21.62 -21.32
N ILE A 291 -2.54 20.59 -20.46
CA ILE A 291 -3.63 19.61 -20.32
C ILE A 291 -4.91 20.32 -19.87
N LEU A 292 -4.82 21.20 -18.87
CA LEU A 292 -5.98 21.95 -18.38
C LEU A 292 -6.58 22.85 -19.46
N ASN A 293 -5.76 23.52 -20.27
CA ASN A 293 -6.20 24.33 -21.39
C ASN A 293 -6.89 23.48 -22.46
N GLN A 294 -6.35 22.32 -22.82
CA GLN A 294 -6.98 21.41 -23.78
C GLN A 294 -8.34 20.90 -23.29
N ILE A 295 -8.47 20.59 -22.01
CA ILE A 295 -9.73 20.20 -21.38
C ILE A 295 -10.75 21.35 -21.44
N ASN A 296 -10.30 22.59 -21.19
CA ASN A 296 -11.16 23.78 -21.15
C ASN A 296 -11.58 24.24 -22.55
N MET A 297 -10.76 24.07 -23.58
CA MET A 297 -11.13 24.35 -24.97
C MET A 297 -12.31 23.51 -25.46
N GLY A 298 -12.48 22.30 -24.94
CA GLY A 298 -13.61 21.41 -25.25
C GLY A 298 -14.91 21.73 -24.49
N LYS A 299 -14.86 22.55 -23.44
CA LYS A 299 -16.01 22.90 -22.57
C LYS A 299 -16.04 24.41 -22.32
N LEU A 300 -16.94 25.11 -23.01
CA LEU A 300 -17.26 26.53 -22.87
C LEU A 300 -16.94 27.20 -21.49
N LYS A 301 -16.06 28.21 -21.57
CA LYS A 301 -16.01 29.54 -20.87
C LYS A 301 -16.27 29.73 -19.38
N ALA A 302 -16.57 28.75 -18.53
CA ALA A 302 -16.99 29.02 -17.15
C ALA A 302 -15.92 28.79 -16.06
N LEU A 303 -14.74 28.25 -16.39
CA LEU A 303 -13.73 27.81 -15.41
C LEU A 303 -12.36 28.48 -15.55
N ASN A 304 -12.26 29.61 -16.24
CA ASN A 304 -10.99 30.19 -16.70
C ASN A 304 -10.10 30.85 -15.65
N THR A 305 -10.37 30.77 -14.36
CA THR A 305 -9.58 31.53 -13.38
C THR A 305 -8.99 30.75 -12.19
N VAL A 306 -9.37 29.48 -12.01
CA VAL A 306 -8.98 28.72 -10.80
C VAL A 306 -7.95 27.63 -11.07
N ALA A 307 -7.84 27.16 -12.31
CA ALA A 307 -7.05 25.96 -12.64
C ALA A 307 -5.52 26.18 -12.68
N GLU A 308 -5.04 27.41 -12.79
CA GLU A 308 -3.60 27.67 -12.94
C GLU A 308 -2.83 27.65 -11.61
N SER A 309 -3.50 27.83 -10.48
CA SER A 309 -2.84 27.94 -9.17
C SER A 309 -3.04 26.73 -8.23
N ASN A 310 -4.07 25.90 -8.42
CA ASN A 310 -4.37 24.81 -7.46
C ASN A 310 -5.03 23.59 -8.10
N ILE A 311 -4.20 22.60 -8.45
CA ILE A 311 -4.66 21.36 -9.08
C ILE A 311 -5.54 20.50 -8.16
N ILE A 312 -5.33 20.53 -6.85
CA ILE A 312 -6.16 19.81 -5.88
C ILE A 312 -7.56 20.39 -5.85
N LYS A 313 -7.67 21.73 -5.80
CA LYS A 313 -8.95 22.43 -5.86
C LYS A 313 -9.70 22.12 -7.16
N TYR A 314 -9.02 22.09 -8.30
CA TYR A 314 -9.59 21.66 -9.58
C TYR A 314 -10.23 20.26 -9.49
N PHE A 315 -9.55 19.29 -8.88
CA PHE A 315 -10.10 17.94 -8.70
C PHE A 315 -11.26 17.89 -7.70
N GLN A 316 -11.21 18.70 -6.65
CA GLN A 316 -12.30 18.79 -5.65
C GLN A 316 -13.56 19.40 -6.26
N GLU A 317 -13.45 20.49 -7.01
CA GLU A 317 -14.58 21.13 -7.74
C GLU A 317 -15.24 20.17 -8.74
N ARG A 318 -14.44 19.31 -9.36
CA ARG A 318 -14.94 18.24 -10.25
C ARG A 318 -15.40 16.99 -9.52
N ARG A 319 -15.42 16.98 -8.20
CA ARG A 319 -15.83 15.84 -7.38
C ARG A 319 -15.01 14.56 -7.63
N ILE A 320 -13.79 14.72 -8.15
CA ILE A 320 -12.81 13.63 -8.35
C ILE A 320 -12.11 13.34 -7.04
N LEU A 321 -11.71 14.39 -6.31
CA LEU A 321 -11.19 14.30 -4.95
C LEU A 321 -12.21 14.82 -3.93
N ALA A 322 -12.20 14.24 -2.76
CA ALA A 322 -12.95 14.71 -1.60
C ALA A 322 -12.30 15.99 -1.04
N LYS A 323 -13.11 16.85 -0.44
CA LYS A 323 -12.62 17.92 0.41
C LYS A 323 -12.19 17.35 1.75
N MET A 324 -10.99 17.73 2.20
CA MET A 324 -10.51 17.35 3.52
C MET A 324 -10.88 18.44 4.53
N GLU A 325 -11.59 18.04 5.58
CA GLU A 325 -11.95 18.93 6.69
C GLU A 325 -10.98 18.69 7.85
N PRO A 326 -10.00 19.59 8.08
CA PRO A 326 -8.97 19.39 9.08
C PRO A 326 -9.49 19.67 10.50
N HIS A 327 -9.22 18.75 11.41
CA HIS A 327 -9.49 18.85 12.83
C HIS A 327 -8.23 18.56 13.63
N LYS A 328 -7.93 19.40 14.63
CA LYS A 328 -6.82 19.16 15.56
C LYS A 328 -7.33 18.54 16.85
N LEU A 329 -6.79 17.38 17.22
CA LEU A 329 -7.01 16.78 18.51
C LEU A 329 -5.95 17.28 19.51
N THR A 330 -6.40 18.01 20.50
CA THR A 330 -5.55 18.52 21.59
C THR A 330 -5.65 17.63 22.82
N TYR A 331 -4.57 17.51 23.57
CA TYR A 331 -4.53 16.82 24.85
C TYR A 331 -3.58 17.53 25.81
N LYS A 332 -3.68 17.23 27.11
CA LYS A 332 -2.76 17.79 28.10
C LYS A 332 -1.40 17.11 27.95
N MET A 333 -0.41 17.85 27.43
CA MET A 333 0.94 17.35 27.22
C MET A 333 1.69 17.27 28.56
N GLU A 334 1.73 16.10 29.15
CA GLU A 334 2.53 15.80 30.35
C GLU A 334 3.57 14.75 30.01
N PHE A 335 4.84 15.14 30.11
CA PHE A 335 5.99 14.27 29.89
C PHE A 335 6.97 14.39 31.06
N SER A 336 7.57 13.30 31.46
CA SER A 336 8.68 13.27 32.41
C SER A 336 9.94 13.91 31.80
N GLU A 337 10.89 14.33 32.65
CA GLU A 337 12.17 14.89 32.18
C GLU A 337 12.94 13.94 31.25
N SER A 338 12.86 12.62 31.50
CA SER A 338 13.49 11.61 30.64
C SER A 338 12.81 11.51 29.26
N GLU A 339 11.48 11.61 29.20
CA GLU A 339 10.72 11.61 27.95
C GLU A 339 10.98 12.89 27.16
N LEU A 340 11.02 14.04 27.84
CA LEU A 340 11.37 15.31 27.19
C LEU A 340 12.78 15.28 26.59
N LYS A 341 13.74 14.64 27.25
CA LYS A 341 15.09 14.43 26.69
C LYS A 341 15.05 13.59 25.41
N ILE A 342 14.26 12.51 25.38
CA ILE A 342 14.10 11.69 24.18
C ILE A 342 13.44 12.49 23.06
N LEU A 343 12.37 13.22 23.35
CA LEU A 343 11.67 14.03 22.35
C LEU A 343 12.53 15.19 21.82
N SER A 344 13.39 15.77 22.68
CA SER A 344 14.29 16.89 22.31
C SER A 344 15.66 16.45 21.76
N SER A 345 16.01 15.16 21.81
CA SER A 345 17.35 14.67 21.43
C SER A 345 17.72 14.92 19.98
N THR A 346 16.74 15.13 19.10
CA THR A 346 16.95 15.48 17.70
C THR A 346 17.26 16.96 17.47
N LEU A 347 16.96 17.83 18.44
CA LEU A 347 17.11 19.28 18.28
C LEU A 347 18.54 19.78 18.56
N ARG A 348 19.39 18.96 19.19
CA ARG A 348 20.71 19.43 19.66
C ARG A 348 21.93 18.85 18.93
N ASP A 349 21.84 17.64 18.37
CA ASP A 349 23.07 16.91 18.03
C ASP A 349 23.51 17.00 16.56
N MET A 350 22.75 17.48 15.62
CA MET A 350 23.16 17.46 14.19
C MET A 350 22.62 18.58 13.30
N GLY A 351 22.29 19.75 13.69
CA GLY A 351 22.07 20.87 12.74
C GLY A 351 21.15 20.58 11.51
N TYR A 352 20.41 19.49 11.49
CA TYR A 352 19.48 19.04 10.44
C TYR A 352 18.14 18.72 11.06
N ASP A 353 17.19 19.61 10.88
CA ASP A 353 15.85 19.60 11.47
C ASP A 353 14.87 18.60 10.80
N ASP A 354 15.31 17.84 9.80
CA ASP A 354 14.44 17.12 8.85
C ASP A 354 14.46 15.60 8.90
N LYS A 355 15.10 14.99 9.87
CA LYS A 355 15.01 13.52 10.00
C LYS A 355 13.66 13.14 10.59
N GLU A 356 13.04 12.10 10.00
CA GLU A 356 11.81 11.47 10.51
C GLU A 356 11.93 11.14 12.01
N TYR A 357 10.80 11.11 12.72
CA TYR A 357 10.76 10.72 14.13
C TYR A 357 11.44 9.37 14.35
N THR A 358 12.31 9.32 15.35
CA THR A 358 12.96 8.06 15.74
C THR A 358 11.95 7.10 16.37
N GLU A 359 12.26 5.80 16.33
CA GLU A 359 11.45 4.78 16.99
C GLU A 359 11.27 5.06 18.49
N SER A 360 12.30 5.61 19.16
CA SER A 360 12.26 5.99 20.56
C SER A 360 11.27 7.11 20.83
N GLN A 361 11.24 8.15 19.99
CA GLN A 361 10.27 9.26 20.08
C GLN A 361 8.84 8.78 19.85
N LEU A 362 8.63 7.97 18.81
CA LEU A 362 7.32 7.38 18.53
C LEU A 362 6.83 6.48 19.69
N LYS A 363 7.74 5.75 20.36
CA LYS A 363 7.42 4.94 21.56
C LYS A 363 7.01 5.80 22.76
N VAL A 364 7.65 6.95 22.97
CA VAL A 364 7.26 7.89 24.04
C VAL A 364 5.84 8.40 23.79
N LEU A 365 5.54 8.90 22.59
CA LEU A 365 4.22 9.38 22.21
C LEU A 365 3.16 8.26 22.29
N ALA A 366 3.49 7.06 21.82
CA ALA A 366 2.61 5.89 21.87
C ALA A 366 2.21 5.47 23.28
N ARG A 367 3.06 5.72 24.28
CA ARG A 367 2.83 5.33 25.69
C ARG A 367 2.20 6.44 26.52
N ASN A 368 2.10 7.66 26.00
CA ASN A 368 1.53 8.77 26.76
C ASN A 368 0.05 8.51 27.05
N LYS A 369 -0.31 8.47 28.32
CA LYS A 369 -1.65 8.09 28.81
C LYS A 369 -2.71 9.10 28.37
N GLU A 370 -2.46 10.39 28.58
CA GLU A 370 -3.42 11.46 28.29
C GLU A 370 -3.71 11.55 26.80
N ARG A 371 -2.66 11.39 25.98
CA ARG A 371 -2.77 11.27 24.53
C ARG A 371 -3.67 10.12 24.11
N ASN A 372 -3.45 8.95 24.65
CA ASN A 372 -4.22 7.75 24.29
C ASN A 372 -5.68 7.83 24.78
N LEU A 373 -5.93 8.45 25.92
CA LEU A 373 -7.31 8.73 26.37
C LEU A 373 -8.03 9.70 25.45
N ALA A 374 -7.36 10.76 24.97
CA ALA A 374 -7.93 11.68 23.99
C ALA A 374 -8.23 10.98 22.65
N ILE A 375 -7.30 10.15 22.15
CA ILE A 375 -7.51 9.33 20.94
C ILE A 375 -8.74 8.44 21.12
N LEU A 376 -8.84 7.73 22.25
CA LEU A 376 -9.95 6.81 22.51
C LEU A 376 -11.29 7.55 22.60
N ALA A 377 -11.33 8.70 23.25
CA ALA A 377 -12.54 9.53 23.32
C ALA A 377 -13.00 9.99 21.93
N CYS A 378 -12.06 10.40 21.09
CA CYS A 378 -12.34 10.78 19.70
C CYS A 378 -12.85 9.57 18.87
N LEU A 379 -12.22 8.41 18.96
CA LEU A 379 -12.64 7.20 18.27
C LEU A 379 -14.04 6.72 18.71
N ARG A 380 -14.35 6.88 19.98
CA ARG A 380 -15.70 6.59 20.52
C ARG A 380 -16.74 7.51 19.88
N GLN A 381 -16.45 8.81 19.74
CA GLN A 381 -17.38 9.73 19.08
C GLN A 381 -17.55 9.38 17.59
N LEU A 382 -16.47 9.07 16.87
CA LEU A 382 -16.52 8.66 15.47
C LEU A 382 -17.34 7.37 15.26
N GLN A 383 -17.30 6.42 16.21
CA GLN A 383 -18.15 5.22 16.18
C GLN A 383 -19.63 5.57 16.41
N ILE A 384 -19.94 6.48 17.35
CA ILE A 384 -21.31 6.97 17.59
C ILE A 384 -21.87 7.62 16.32
N ASP A 385 -21.04 8.43 15.64
CA ASP A 385 -21.39 9.13 14.40
C ASP A 385 -21.40 8.21 13.18
N LYS A 386 -21.06 6.93 13.34
CA LYS A 386 -20.94 5.93 12.26
C LYS A 386 -20.08 6.44 11.10
N LYS A 387 -18.95 7.03 11.42
CA LYS A 387 -17.98 7.53 10.45
C LYS A 387 -16.89 6.47 10.21
N PRO A 388 -16.85 5.78 9.04
CA PRO A 388 -15.78 4.85 8.71
C PRO A 388 -14.42 5.53 8.77
N THR A 389 -13.58 5.10 9.72
CA THR A 389 -12.34 5.75 10.11
C THR A 389 -11.15 4.84 9.90
N ILE A 390 -10.11 5.35 9.22
CA ILE A 390 -8.79 4.72 9.18
C ILE A 390 -7.85 5.42 10.16
N VAL A 391 -7.23 4.64 11.05
CA VAL A 391 -6.31 5.12 12.09
C VAL A 391 -4.89 4.67 11.78
N PHE A 392 -3.97 5.63 11.70
CA PHE A 392 -2.53 5.38 11.52
C PHE A 392 -1.81 5.48 12.86
N ALA A 393 -1.41 4.35 13.43
CA ALA A 393 -0.77 4.26 14.74
C ALA A 393 0.75 4.55 14.69
N CYS A 394 1.34 4.96 15.82
CA CYS A 394 2.77 5.24 15.95
C CYS A 394 3.66 4.00 15.80
N SER A 395 3.16 2.83 16.20
CA SER A 395 3.88 1.55 16.19
C SER A 395 2.91 0.37 16.16
N VAL A 396 3.43 -0.83 15.95
CA VAL A 396 2.68 -2.10 16.06
C VAL A 396 2.02 -2.21 17.44
N ASP A 397 2.80 -1.99 18.51
CA ASP A 397 2.30 -2.07 19.89
C ASP A 397 1.21 -1.03 20.17
N HIS A 398 1.37 0.20 19.64
CA HIS A 398 0.34 1.24 19.77
C HIS A 398 -0.95 0.84 19.05
N ALA A 399 -0.85 0.28 17.84
CA ALA A 399 -2.02 -0.21 17.11
C ALA A 399 -2.75 -1.33 17.88
N LYS A 400 -2.01 -2.29 18.43
CA LYS A 400 -2.56 -3.38 19.27
C LYS A 400 -3.22 -2.84 20.52
N MET A 401 -2.59 -1.87 21.18
CA MET A 401 -3.12 -1.23 22.40
C MET A 401 -4.43 -0.49 22.12
N LEU A 402 -4.49 0.34 21.09
CA LEU A 402 -5.72 1.07 20.72
C LEU A 402 -6.85 0.09 20.36
N ALA A 403 -6.56 -0.96 19.58
CA ALA A 403 -7.53 -1.99 19.24
C ALA A 403 -8.06 -2.71 20.50
N ALA A 404 -7.18 -3.06 21.44
CA ALA A 404 -7.56 -3.69 22.71
C ALA A 404 -8.43 -2.76 23.57
N MET A 405 -8.08 -1.48 23.69
CA MET A 405 -8.85 -0.50 24.44
C MET A 405 -10.27 -0.34 23.88
N LEU A 406 -10.42 -0.23 22.55
CA LEU A 406 -11.73 -0.18 21.90
C LEU A 406 -12.55 -1.46 22.15
N THR A 407 -11.91 -2.61 22.04
CA THR A 407 -12.54 -3.92 22.28
C THR A 407 -13.03 -4.04 23.73
N LEU A 408 -12.25 -3.57 24.70
CA LEU A 408 -12.65 -3.55 26.12
C LEU A 408 -13.87 -2.65 26.38
N GLU A 409 -14.03 -1.60 25.60
CA GLU A 409 -15.23 -0.73 25.64
C GLU A 409 -16.41 -1.26 24.79
N GLY A 410 -16.28 -2.43 24.19
CA GLY A 410 -17.32 -3.02 23.35
C GLY A 410 -17.46 -2.35 21.97
N ILE A 411 -16.44 -1.58 21.54
CA ILE A 411 -16.41 -0.90 20.24
C ILE A 411 -15.81 -1.83 19.19
N PRO A 412 -16.59 -2.27 18.18
CA PRO A 412 -16.08 -3.12 17.09
C PRO A 412 -14.99 -2.41 16.30
N ASN A 413 -13.88 -3.09 16.08
CA ASN A 413 -12.76 -2.54 15.32
C ASN A 413 -12.02 -3.63 14.55
N SER A 414 -11.28 -3.25 13.52
CA SER A 414 -10.38 -4.11 12.75
C SER A 414 -8.94 -3.66 12.94
N LEU A 415 -8.04 -4.61 13.14
CA LEU A 415 -6.59 -4.37 13.25
C LEU A 415 -5.87 -4.97 12.05
N VAL A 416 -4.96 -4.19 11.43
CA VAL A 416 -4.18 -4.61 10.27
C VAL A 416 -2.70 -4.30 10.48
N LEU A 417 -1.87 -5.34 10.56
CA LEU A 417 -0.44 -5.25 10.82
C LEU A 417 0.36 -6.03 9.78
N GLY A 418 1.62 -5.63 9.58
CA GLY A 418 2.53 -6.28 8.63
C GLY A 418 2.88 -7.72 8.98
N GLU A 419 2.93 -8.04 10.27
CA GLU A 419 3.22 -9.38 10.80
C GLU A 419 2.05 -10.37 10.71
N MET A 420 0.84 -9.91 10.39
CA MET A 420 -0.34 -10.76 10.22
C MET A 420 -0.21 -11.63 8.97
N ASP A 421 -0.78 -12.86 9.03
CA ASP A 421 -0.96 -13.68 7.84
C ASP A 421 -1.78 -12.94 6.77
N VAL A 422 -1.47 -13.17 5.49
CA VAL A 422 -2.12 -12.49 4.36
C VAL A 422 -3.65 -12.70 4.37
N MET A 423 -4.12 -13.90 4.75
CA MET A 423 -5.56 -14.21 4.80
C MET A 423 -6.26 -13.46 5.94
N ASP A 424 -5.65 -13.40 7.11
CA ASP A 424 -6.20 -12.67 8.26
C ASP A 424 -6.25 -11.17 7.99
N ARG A 425 -5.23 -10.64 7.33
CA ARG A 425 -5.19 -9.25 6.87
C ARG A 425 -6.31 -8.95 5.87
N LYS A 426 -6.50 -9.81 4.86
CA LYS A 426 -7.61 -9.70 3.90
C LYS A 426 -8.97 -9.77 4.59
N ARG A 427 -9.14 -10.68 5.56
CA ARG A 427 -10.37 -10.80 6.36
C ARG A 427 -10.66 -9.52 7.13
N ALA A 428 -9.69 -8.98 7.87
CA ALA A 428 -9.83 -7.74 8.62
C ALA A 428 -10.21 -6.56 7.72
N ILE A 429 -9.58 -6.44 6.55
CA ILE A 429 -9.90 -5.43 5.55
C ILE A 429 -11.33 -5.62 5.00
N ASN A 430 -11.75 -6.85 4.69
CA ASN A 430 -13.08 -7.13 4.16
C ASN A 430 -14.17 -6.86 5.18
N ILE A 431 -13.94 -7.15 6.46
CA ILE A 431 -14.86 -6.80 7.54
C ILE A 431 -15.09 -5.29 7.58
N PHE A 432 -14.02 -4.48 7.56
CA PHE A 432 -14.13 -3.02 7.52
C PHE A 432 -14.82 -2.50 6.25
N LYS A 433 -14.59 -3.11 5.10
CA LYS A 433 -15.24 -2.72 3.84
C LYS A 433 -16.74 -3.06 3.80
N ASN A 434 -17.16 -4.05 4.56
CA ASN A 434 -18.56 -4.46 4.64
C ASN A 434 -19.33 -3.55 5.62
N ARG A 435 -20.14 -2.66 5.10
CA ARG A 435 -20.95 -1.71 5.91
C ARG A 435 -21.90 -2.38 6.89
N ASN A 436 -22.27 -3.63 6.64
CA ASN A 436 -23.18 -4.40 7.51
C ASN A 436 -22.45 -5.11 8.67
N SER A 437 -21.11 -5.01 8.73
CA SER A 437 -20.31 -5.66 9.79
C SER A 437 -20.43 -4.95 11.15
N GLY A 438 -20.84 -3.67 11.17
CA GLY A 438 -20.82 -2.82 12.36
C GLY A 438 -19.41 -2.32 12.75
N VAL A 439 -18.39 -2.63 11.95
CA VAL A 439 -17.00 -2.21 12.18
C VAL A 439 -16.72 -0.96 11.36
N ASP A 440 -16.71 0.20 12.03
CA ASP A 440 -16.41 1.49 11.41
C ASP A 440 -14.98 1.99 11.66
N ILE A 441 -14.18 1.27 12.45
CA ILE A 441 -12.81 1.67 12.78
C ILE A 441 -11.83 0.59 12.30
N ILE A 442 -10.86 0.99 11.47
CA ILE A 442 -9.70 0.15 11.09
C ILE A 442 -8.41 0.81 11.55
N ILE A 443 -7.63 0.08 12.34
CA ILE A 443 -6.36 0.55 12.91
C ILE A 443 -5.22 -0.16 12.19
N ASN A 444 -4.19 0.60 11.82
CA ASN A 444 -3.02 0.02 11.17
C ASN A 444 -1.73 0.72 11.56
N TYR A 445 -0.61 0.03 11.29
CA TYR A 445 0.72 0.61 11.29
C TYR A 445 1.38 0.33 9.94
N GLU A 446 1.61 1.38 9.14
CA GLU A 446 2.26 1.40 7.82
C GLU A 446 1.57 0.60 6.69
N VAL A 447 0.89 -0.51 6.97
CA VAL A 447 0.38 -1.45 5.96
C VAL A 447 -0.64 -0.81 5.02
N LEU A 448 -1.53 0.03 5.54
CA LEU A 448 -2.59 0.65 4.75
C LEU A 448 -2.22 2.02 4.16
N THR A 449 -0.97 2.45 4.31
CA THR A 449 -0.48 3.68 3.68
C THR A 449 -0.38 3.54 2.15
N THR A 450 -0.17 2.31 1.65
CA THR A 450 -0.12 1.99 0.22
C THR A 450 -1.00 0.77 -0.08
N GLY A 451 -1.50 0.64 -1.31
CA GLY A 451 -2.22 -0.56 -1.77
C GLY A 451 -3.60 -0.82 -1.15
N PHE A 452 -4.06 0.03 -0.24
CA PHE A 452 -5.38 -0.09 0.36
C PHE A 452 -6.38 0.80 -0.35
N ASP A 453 -7.42 0.19 -0.88
CA ASP A 453 -8.53 0.86 -1.53
C ASP A 453 -9.83 0.61 -0.78
N SER A 454 -10.38 1.68 -0.18
CA SER A 454 -11.73 1.68 0.37
C SER A 454 -12.45 2.97 -0.01
N LYS A 455 -13.58 2.79 -0.68
CA LYS A 455 -14.42 3.91 -1.16
C LYS A 455 -15.18 4.63 -0.04
N ASN A 456 -15.20 4.06 1.16
CA ASN A 456 -16.12 4.45 2.23
C ASN A 456 -15.47 5.22 3.38
N ILE A 457 -14.18 5.57 3.29
CA ILE A 457 -13.47 6.24 4.38
C ILE A 457 -13.98 7.68 4.49
N LYS A 458 -14.58 8.01 5.64
CA LYS A 458 -15.09 9.35 5.97
C LYS A 458 -14.18 10.10 6.95
N CYS A 459 -13.25 9.41 7.57
CA CYS A 459 -12.29 10.02 8.47
C CYS A 459 -10.91 9.36 8.32
N VAL A 460 -9.89 10.18 8.18
CA VAL A 460 -8.48 9.80 8.27
C VAL A 460 -7.96 10.33 9.60
N PHE A 461 -7.60 9.44 10.52
CA PHE A 461 -7.08 9.81 11.82
C PHE A 461 -5.59 9.48 11.92
N ILE A 462 -4.76 10.51 11.89
CA ILE A 462 -3.30 10.41 11.95
C ILE A 462 -2.87 10.53 13.40
N THR A 463 -2.62 9.39 14.05
CA THR A 463 -2.05 9.37 15.40
C THR A 463 -0.54 9.18 15.40
N ARG A 464 0.07 8.98 14.23
CA ARG A 464 1.51 8.93 14.04
C ARG A 464 2.03 10.27 13.51
N PRO A 465 2.76 11.04 14.29
CA PRO A 465 3.43 12.23 13.76
C PRO A 465 4.46 11.80 12.71
N THR A 466 4.64 12.61 11.68
CA THR A 466 5.63 12.39 10.62
C THR A 466 6.17 13.71 10.09
N LYS A 467 7.45 13.73 9.77
CA LYS A 467 8.11 14.81 9.03
C LYS A 467 8.19 14.51 7.53
N SER A 468 7.79 13.30 7.12
CA SER A 468 7.79 12.87 5.73
C SER A 468 6.52 13.31 5.01
N ILE A 469 6.63 14.28 4.11
CA ILE A 469 5.54 14.71 3.22
C ILE A 469 5.00 13.54 2.37
N VAL A 470 5.87 12.61 1.98
CA VAL A 470 5.49 11.40 1.22
C VAL A 470 4.57 10.53 2.06
N LEU A 471 4.97 10.21 3.31
CA LEU A 471 4.17 9.37 4.20
C LEU A 471 2.84 10.07 4.56
N TYR A 472 2.88 11.36 4.85
CA TYR A 472 1.68 12.16 5.13
C TYR A 472 0.71 12.14 3.96
N SER A 473 1.20 12.39 2.72
CA SER A 473 0.40 12.36 1.49
C SER A 473 -0.22 10.99 1.23
N GLN A 474 0.50 9.90 1.56
CA GLN A 474 -0.02 8.53 1.43
C GLN A 474 -1.15 8.26 2.42
N MET A 475 -1.03 8.73 3.67
CA MET A 475 -2.08 8.62 4.68
C MET A 475 -3.32 9.42 4.29
N LEU A 476 -3.16 10.70 3.90
CA LEU A 476 -4.24 11.54 3.38
C LEU A 476 -4.94 10.90 2.19
N GLY A 477 -4.17 10.33 1.27
CA GLY A 477 -4.67 9.71 0.05
C GLY A 477 -5.73 8.63 0.28
N ARG A 478 -5.84 8.09 1.48
CA ARG A 478 -6.86 7.09 1.81
C ARG A 478 -8.26 7.71 1.92
N GLY A 479 -8.36 8.98 2.31
CA GLY A 479 -9.63 9.73 2.41
C GLY A 479 -9.96 10.59 1.19
N LEU A 480 -9.01 10.77 0.26
CA LEU A 480 -9.15 11.76 -0.83
C LEU A 480 -10.09 11.34 -1.97
N ARG A 481 -10.70 10.16 -1.97
CA ARG A 481 -11.61 9.77 -3.05
C ARG A 481 -12.88 10.59 -3.06
N GLY A 482 -13.13 11.28 -4.17
CA GLY A 482 -14.37 12.00 -4.42
C GLY A 482 -15.49 11.12 -4.99
N PRO A 483 -16.72 11.68 -5.09
CA PRO A 483 -17.91 10.97 -5.56
C PRO A 483 -17.76 10.35 -6.95
N LEU A 484 -17.13 11.02 -7.90
CA LEU A 484 -16.90 10.47 -9.26
C LEU A 484 -15.97 9.24 -9.25
N MET A 485 -15.15 9.09 -8.22
CA MET A 485 -14.30 7.92 -8.02
C MET A 485 -14.93 6.89 -7.06
N GLY A 486 -16.22 7.08 -6.74
CA GLY A 486 -17.01 6.21 -5.86
C GLY A 486 -16.75 6.43 -4.37
N GLY A 487 -16.13 7.53 -3.99
CA GLY A 487 -15.87 7.95 -2.60
C GLY A 487 -16.90 8.96 -2.07
N ASN A 488 -16.44 9.88 -1.20
CA ASN A 488 -17.27 10.84 -0.49
C ASN A 488 -17.02 12.27 -0.99
N GLU A 489 -17.95 13.20 -0.71
CA GLU A 489 -17.73 14.64 -0.99
C GLU A 489 -16.70 15.25 -0.05
N GLU A 490 -16.77 14.83 1.22
CA GLU A 490 -15.94 15.33 2.31
C GLU A 490 -15.35 14.16 3.11
N CYS A 491 -14.19 14.38 3.69
CA CYS A 491 -13.52 13.46 4.58
C CYS A 491 -12.87 14.24 5.73
N ASP A 492 -13.17 13.87 6.96
CA ASP A 492 -12.50 14.46 8.12
C ASP A 492 -11.03 14.03 8.14
N LEU A 493 -10.15 14.97 8.39
CA LEU A 493 -8.75 14.73 8.70
C LEU A 493 -8.51 15.10 10.16
N ILE A 494 -8.28 14.11 11.00
CA ILE A 494 -7.95 14.34 12.40
C ILE A 494 -6.44 14.14 12.58
N ASP A 495 -5.76 15.18 13.01
CA ASP A 495 -4.34 15.17 13.36
C ASP A 495 -4.16 15.55 14.83
N ILE A 496 -3.12 15.01 15.46
CA ILE A 496 -2.84 15.31 16.87
C ILE A 496 -1.90 16.53 16.93
N ASP A 497 -2.14 17.41 17.90
CA ASP A 497 -1.39 18.67 18.04
C ASP A 497 0.11 18.51 18.41
N ASP A 498 0.57 17.27 18.54
CA ASP A 498 1.98 16.89 18.68
C ASP A 498 2.70 16.65 17.34
N ASN A 499 2.00 16.78 16.22
CA ASN A 499 2.60 16.75 14.89
C ASN A 499 3.14 18.15 14.54
N LEU A 500 4.45 18.32 14.68
CA LEU A 500 5.11 19.63 14.59
C LEU A 500 5.12 20.25 13.19
N GLN A 501 4.82 19.45 12.15
CA GLN A 501 4.73 19.92 10.76
C GLN A 501 3.37 19.60 10.20
N ALA A 502 2.54 20.63 10.01
CA ALA A 502 1.29 20.48 9.28
C ALA A 502 1.55 20.68 7.78
N PHE A 503 1.31 19.65 6.99
CA PHE A 503 1.30 19.75 5.54
C PHE A 503 -0.14 19.96 5.06
N ASP A 504 -0.34 20.85 4.09
CA ASP A 504 -1.60 20.92 3.37
C ASP A 504 -1.60 20.00 2.14
N ASN A 505 -2.78 19.77 1.55
CA ASN A 505 -2.92 18.89 0.40
C ASN A 505 -2.20 19.41 -0.85
N GLU A 506 -2.11 20.72 -1.01
CA GLU A 506 -1.46 21.36 -2.14
C GLU A 506 0.04 21.23 -2.06
N THR A 507 0.62 21.53 -0.89
CA THR A 507 2.04 21.34 -0.62
C THR A 507 2.44 19.89 -0.82
N ALA A 508 1.63 18.94 -0.33
CA ALA A 508 1.89 17.51 -0.50
C ALA A 508 1.93 17.07 -1.98
N PHE A 509 1.18 17.71 -2.86
CA PHE A 509 1.16 17.40 -4.28
C PHE A 509 2.25 18.13 -5.07
N SER A 510 2.44 19.42 -4.86
CA SER A 510 3.29 20.29 -5.71
C SER A 510 4.75 20.36 -5.29
N HIS A 511 5.07 20.01 -4.04
CA HIS A 511 6.39 20.20 -3.41
C HIS A 511 7.58 19.74 -4.27
N PHE A 512 7.44 18.62 -4.97
CA PHE A 512 8.55 18.05 -5.75
C PHE A 512 8.60 18.48 -7.22
N ASN A 513 7.64 19.26 -7.72
CA ASN A 513 7.58 19.61 -9.14
C ASN A 513 8.80 20.40 -9.62
N ASP A 514 9.40 21.22 -8.77
CA ASP A 514 10.54 22.07 -9.12
C ASP A 514 11.82 21.28 -9.42
N TYR A 515 11.98 20.08 -8.87
CA TYR A 515 13.11 19.20 -9.20
C TYR A 515 13.09 18.63 -10.62
N TRP A 516 11.95 18.75 -11.32
CA TRP A 516 11.75 18.21 -12.67
C TRP A 516 11.74 19.29 -13.76
N ARG A 517 11.87 20.55 -13.35
CA ARG A 517 12.03 21.68 -14.28
C ARG A 517 13.50 21.77 -14.68
N VAL A 518 13.85 21.26 -15.86
CA VAL A 518 15.17 21.43 -16.49
C VAL A 518 14.98 22.26 -17.75
#